data_39cb3d43e7080ea916930114a948f5cf
#
_entry.id   39cb3d43e7080ea916930114a948f5cf
#
_cell.length_a   1.000
_cell.length_b   1.000
_cell.length_c   1.000
_cell.angle_alpha   90.00
_cell.angle_beta   90.00
_cell.angle_gamma   90.00
#
_symmetry.space_group_name_H-M   'P 1'
#
loop_
_entity.id
_entity.type
_entity.pdbx_description
1 polymer ?
#
loop_
_entity_poly.entity_id
_entity_poly.type
_entity_poly.pdbx_seq_one_letter_code
_entity_poly.pdbx_strand_id
1 'polypeptide(L)'
;MTQEQRRQTRDALARYGQRGSRMKRDGWAWAQAIDEAWDYYREKDPFLRGQLLQLRYLEHRTVEDTMERLRVGKSTYQKADSDLLSTVAINAARYGLL
;
A
#
# COMPACT_ATOMS: atom_id res chain seq x y z
N MET A 1 -5.99 10.27 -9.74
CA MET A 1 -5.54 8.90 -10.13
C MET A 1 -6.66 8.22 -10.90
N THR A 2 -6.33 7.64 -12.05
CA THR A 2 -7.31 6.90 -12.86
C THR A 2 -7.63 5.56 -12.23
N GLN A 3 -8.72 4.90 -12.68
CA GLN A 3 -9.06 3.56 -12.21
C GLN A 3 -7.96 2.56 -12.59
N GLU A 4 -7.37 2.70 -13.77
CA GLU A 4 -6.29 1.81 -14.20
C GLU A 4 -5.06 1.97 -13.31
N GLN A 5 -4.68 3.20 -12.99
CA GLN A 5 -3.56 3.46 -12.09
C GLN A 5 -3.84 2.91 -10.70
N ARG A 6 -5.08 3.05 -10.23
CA ARG A 6 -5.50 2.52 -8.93
C ARG A 6 -5.42 0.99 -8.91
N ARG A 7 -5.87 0.34 -9.98
CA ARG A 7 -5.79 -1.11 -10.10
C ARG A 7 -4.35 -1.60 -10.11
N GLN A 8 -3.49 -0.95 -10.89
CA GLN A 8 -2.07 -1.32 -10.94
C GLN A 8 -1.40 -1.17 -9.57
N THR A 9 -1.74 -0.12 -8.84
CA THR A 9 -1.20 0.12 -7.51
C THR A 9 -1.67 -0.95 -6.53
N ARG A 10 -2.97 -1.31 -6.56
CA ARG A 10 -3.51 -2.38 -5.71
C ARG A 10 -2.86 -3.73 -6.03
N ASP A 11 -2.68 -4.03 -7.31
CA ASP A 11 -2.04 -5.28 -7.72
C ASP A 11 -0.60 -5.36 -7.20
N ALA A 12 0.14 -4.26 -7.27
CA ALA A 12 1.51 -4.21 -6.76
C ALA A 12 1.54 -4.43 -5.24
N LEU A 13 0.62 -3.79 -4.51
CA LEU A 13 0.51 -3.98 -3.06
C LEU A 13 0.14 -5.41 -2.70
N ALA A 14 -0.76 -6.02 -3.48
CA ALA A 14 -1.17 -7.41 -3.26
C ALA A 14 -0.02 -8.39 -3.47
N ARG A 15 0.93 -8.06 -4.35
CA ARG A 15 2.09 -8.92 -4.63
C ARG A 15 3.29 -8.62 -3.75
N TYR A 16 3.25 -7.55 -2.94
CA TYR A 16 4.39 -7.17 -2.13
C TYR A 16 4.80 -8.32 -1.20
N GLY A 17 6.11 -8.59 -1.18
CA GLY A 17 6.65 -9.63 -0.32
C GLY A 17 6.44 -11.05 -0.82
N GLN A 18 5.72 -11.25 -1.92
CA GLN A 18 5.57 -12.57 -2.50
C GLN A 18 6.86 -13.00 -3.20
N ARG A 19 7.13 -14.31 -3.18
CA ARG A 19 8.32 -14.89 -3.78
C ARG A 19 8.40 -14.52 -5.26
N GLY A 20 9.53 -13.94 -5.66
CA GLY A 20 9.78 -13.60 -7.05
C GLY A 20 9.14 -12.30 -7.52
N SER A 21 8.40 -11.60 -6.67
CA SER A 21 7.75 -10.35 -7.07
C SER A 21 8.74 -9.26 -7.49
N ARG A 22 9.90 -9.18 -6.83
CA ARG A 22 10.95 -8.21 -7.17
C ARG A 22 11.70 -8.57 -8.46
N MET A 23 11.58 -9.80 -8.92
CA MET A 23 12.23 -10.28 -10.14
C MET A 23 11.38 -10.09 -11.38
N LYS A 24 10.10 -9.74 -11.22
CA LYS A 24 9.23 -9.41 -12.34
C LYS A 24 9.59 -8.04 -12.88
N ARG A 25 9.24 -7.78 -14.15
CA ARG A 25 9.42 -6.47 -14.75
C ARG A 25 8.83 -5.40 -13.83
N ASP A 26 9.61 -4.39 -13.50
CA ASP A 26 9.24 -3.28 -12.63
C ASP A 26 8.92 -3.66 -11.18
N GLY A 27 9.08 -4.93 -10.82
CA GLY A 27 8.78 -5.39 -9.46
C GLY A 27 9.61 -4.70 -8.39
N TRP A 28 10.90 -4.48 -8.66
CA TRP A 28 11.77 -3.80 -7.70
C TRP A 28 11.37 -2.34 -7.51
N ALA A 29 10.93 -1.67 -8.59
CA ALA A 29 10.52 -0.27 -8.52
C ALA A 29 9.19 -0.13 -7.76
N TRP A 30 8.25 -1.04 -7.97
CA TRP A 30 7.02 -1.08 -7.19
C TRP A 30 7.31 -1.33 -5.71
N ALA A 31 8.21 -2.29 -5.41
CA ALA A 31 8.58 -2.57 -4.02
C ALA A 31 9.23 -1.34 -3.38
N GLN A 32 10.07 -0.61 -4.12
CA GLN A 32 10.69 0.60 -3.62
C GLN A 32 9.64 1.67 -3.32
N ALA A 33 8.66 1.84 -4.21
CA ALA A 33 7.57 2.80 -4.00
C ALA A 33 6.77 2.48 -2.74
N ILE A 34 6.54 1.20 -2.48
CA ILE A 34 5.82 0.73 -1.29
C ILE A 34 6.68 0.92 -0.03
N ASP A 35 7.95 0.57 -0.10
CA ASP A 35 8.89 0.76 1.03
C ASP A 35 8.99 2.23 1.44
N GLU A 36 9.01 3.14 0.46
CA GLU A 36 9.04 4.58 0.73
C GLU A 36 7.74 5.05 1.40
N ALA A 37 6.60 4.53 0.97
CA ALA A 37 5.32 4.83 1.62
C ALA A 37 5.30 4.33 3.06
N TRP A 38 5.83 3.12 3.30
CA TRP A 38 5.98 2.56 4.64
C TRP A 38 6.83 3.45 5.53
N ASP A 39 7.99 3.88 5.04
CA ASP A 39 8.89 4.75 5.80
C ASP A 39 8.20 6.08 6.15
N TYR A 40 7.46 6.64 5.19
CA TYR A 40 6.73 7.88 5.39
C TYR A 40 5.67 7.74 6.48
N TYR A 41 4.80 6.74 6.36
CA TYR A 41 3.68 6.59 7.30
C TYR A 41 4.10 6.05 8.65
N ARG A 42 5.16 5.25 8.72
CA ARG A 42 5.73 4.81 10.00
C ARG A 42 6.11 6.01 10.87
N GLU A 43 6.55 7.08 10.25
CA GLU A 43 6.94 8.30 10.95
C GLU A 43 5.75 9.26 11.13
N LYS A 44 4.96 9.47 10.07
CA LYS A 44 3.94 10.52 10.05
C LYS A 44 2.58 10.08 10.59
N ASP A 45 2.23 8.81 10.44
CA ASP A 45 0.95 8.29 10.91
C ASP A 45 1.07 6.81 11.26
N PRO A 46 1.84 6.49 12.33
CA PRO A 46 2.11 5.10 12.67
C PRO A 46 0.88 4.35 13.17
N PHE A 47 -0.13 5.05 13.73
CA PHE A 47 -1.24 4.40 14.39
C PHE A 47 -2.40 4.05 13.47
N LEU A 48 -2.49 4.66 12.31
CA LEU A 48 -3.55 4.35 11.35
C LEU A 48 -2.97 3.90 10.02
N ARG A 49 -2.48 4.83 9.20
CA ARG A 49 -2.02 4.48 7.85
C ARG A 49 -0.79 3.58 7.86
N GLY A 50 0.12 3.80 8.79
CA GLY A 50 1.29 2.93 8.96
C GLY A 50 0.89 1.52 9.33
N GLN A 51 0.02 1.35 10.32
CA GLN A 51 -0.46 0.02 10.72
C GLN A 51 -1.34 -0.62 9.64
N LEU A 52 -2.15 0.17 8.94
CA LEU A 52 -2.96 -0.36 7.86
C LEU A 52 -2.07 -0.94 6.76
N LEU A 53 -1.05 -0.20 6.35
CA LEU A 53 -0.09 -0.69 5.35
C LEU A 53 0.54 -1.99 5.80
N GLN A 54 1.01 -2.04 7.04
CA GLN A 54 1.64 -3.24 7.56
C GLN A 54 0.68 -4.42 7.61
N LEU A 55 -0.47 -4.25 8.26
CA LEU A 55 -1.40 -5.35 8.50
C LEU A 55 -2.02 -5.84 7.19
N ARG A 56 -2.53 -4.93 6.38
CA ARG A 56 -3.29 -5.30 5.18
C ARG A 56 -2.39 -5.76 4.05
N TYR A 57 -1.27 -5.07 3.83
CA TYR A 57 -0.46 -5.29 2.62
C TYR A 57 0.86 -6.00 2.89
N LEU A 58 1.57 -5.67 3.95
CA LEU A 58 2.84 -6.36 4.23
C LEU A 58 2.61 -7.73 4.86
N GLU A 59 1.59 -7.86 5.71
CA GLU A 59 1.23 -9.13 6.36
C GLU A 59 0.10 -9.85 5.64
N HIS A 60 -0.53 -9.21 4.66
CA HIS A 60 -1.62 -9.78 3.84
C HIS A 60 -2.83 -10.25 4.67
N ARG A 61 -3.18 -9.51 5.72
CA ARG A 61 -4.39 -9.79 6.51
C ARG A 61 -5.63 -9.34 5.73
N THR A 62 -6.78 -9.90 6.09
CA THR A 62 -8.04 -9.49 5.46
C THR A 62 -8.41 -8.07 5.85
N VAL A 63 -9.32 -7.47 5.08
CA VAL A 63 -9.85 -6.14 5.39
C VAL A 63 -10.53 -6.15 6.76
N GLU A 64 -11.34 -7.17 7.02
CA GLU A 64 -12.08 -7.29 8.29
C GLU A 64 -11.13 -7.41 9.48
N ASP A 65 -10.11 -8.26 9.37
CA ASP A 65 -9.14 -8.44 10.45
C ASP A 65 -8.36 -7.13 10.69
N THR A 66 -7.98 -6.45 9.60
CA THR A 66 -7.27 -5.18 9.71
C THR A 66 -8.11 -4.11 10.39
N MET A 67 -9.40 -3.98 10.00
CA MET A 67 -10.32 -3.03 10.61
C MET A 67 -10.49 -3.31 12.10
N GLU A 68 -10.63 -4.57 12.45
CA GLU A 68 -10.80 -4.98 13.84
C GLU A 68 -9.56 -4.61 14.68
N ARG A 69 -8.37 -4.91 14.17
CA ARG A 69 -7.12 -4.60 14.88
C ARG A 69 -6.89 -3.11 15.02
N LEU A 70 -7.28 -2.33 14.01
CA LEU A 70 -7.16 -0.87 14.04
C LEU A 70 -8.29 -0.22 14.83
N ARG A 71 -9.36 -0.95 15.12
CA ARG A 71 -10.55 -0.45 15.81
C ARG A 71 -11.17 0.73 15.07
N VAL A 72 -11.30 0.60 13.75
CA VAL A 72 -11.88 1.64 12.89
C VAL A 72 -13.06 1.09 12.12
N GLY A 73 -13.98 1.99 11.77
CA GLY A 73 -15.10 1.66 10.90
C GLY A 73 -14.72 1.70 9.44
N LYS A 74 -15.69 1.34 8.61
CA LYS A 74 -15.49 1.20 7.16
C LYS A 74 -15.06 2.52 6.51
N SER A 75 -15.71 3.64 6.86
CA SER A 75 -15.41 4.94 6.26
C SER A 75 -13.97 5.38 6.56
N THR A 76 -13.54 5.24 7.80
CA THR A 76 -12.18 5.58 8.22
C THR A 76 -11.16 4.69 7.50
N TYR A 77 -11.45 3.38 7.43
CA TYR A 77 -10.59 2.44 6.73
C TYR A 77 -10.45 2.81 5.25
N GLN A 78 -11.57 3.05 4.56
CA GLN A 78 -11.56 3.35 3.13
C GLN A 78 -10.79 4.64 2.82
N LYS A 79 -10.94 5.66 3.65
CA LYS A 79 -10.19 6.90 3.47
C LYS A 79 -8.70 6.68 3.66
N ALA A 80 -8.31 5.99 4.71
CA ALA A 80 -6.91 5.69 4.98
C ALA A 80 -6.29 4.84 3.87
N ASP A 81 -7.02 3.83 3.40
CA ASP A 81 -6.58 2.97 2.30
C ASP A 81 -6.41 3.77 1.01
N SER A 82 -7.35 4.67 0.71
CA SER A 82 -7.27 5.53 -0.47
C SER A 82 -6.04 6.45 -0.40
N ASP A 83 -5.75 7.00 0.76
CA ASP A 83 -4.56 7.84 0.94
C ASP A 83 -3.28 7.04 0.74
N LEU A 84 -3.25 5.80 1.24
CA LEU A 84 -2.12 4.89 1.02
C LEU A 84 -1.89 4.62 -0.46
N LEU A 85 -2.96 4.29 -1.18
CA LEU A 85 -2.87 4.04 -2.63
C LEU A 85 -2.32 5.25 -3.35
N SER A 86 -2.80 6.45 -3.00
CA SER A 86 -2.33 7.68 -3.61
C SER A 86 -0.84 7.91 -3.36
N THR A 87 -0.38 7.67 -2.15
CA THR A 87 1.04 7.85 -1.80
C THR A 87 1.92 6.87 -2.59
N VAL A 88 1.54 5.60 -2.63
CA VAL A 88 2.28 4.59 -3.39
C VAL A 88 2.28 4.96 -4.88
N ALA A 89 1.14 5.39 -5.42
CA ALA A 89 1.04 5.78 -6.82
C ALA A 89 1.92 6.98 -7.16
N ILE A 90 1.98 7.97 -6.29
CA ILE A 90 2.86 9.13 -6.46
C ILE A 90 4.32 8.67 -6.49
N ASN A 91 4.70 7.81 -5.56
CA ASN A 91 6.05 7.26 -5.52
C ASN A 91 6.37 6.47 -6.79
N ALA A 92 5.42 5.64 -7.24
CA ALA A 92 5.58 4.83 -8.45
C ALA A 92 5.72 5.71 -9.70
N ALA A 93 4.99 6.83 -9.76
CA ALA A 93 5.08 7.76 -10.88
C ALA A 93 6.50 8.33 -11.02
N ARG A 94 7.19 8.55 -9.92
CA ARG A 94 8.57 9.03 -9.95
C ARG A 94 9.54 8.02 -10.55
N TYR A 95 9.16 6.74 -10.55
CA TYR A 95 9.93 5.68 -11.18
C TYR A 95 9.45 5.38 -12.60
N GLY A 96 8.52 6.17 -13.13
CA GLY A 96 8.00 5.98 -14.48
C GLY A 96 7.02 4.82 -14.62
N LEU A 97 6.44 4.34 -13.52
CA LEU A 97 5.53 3.19 -13.54
C LEU A 97 4.08 3.57 -13.86
N LEU A 98 3.74 4.83 -13.64
CA LEU A 98 2.38 5.35 -13.87
C LEU A 98 2.41 6.62 -14.70
#